data_e264db183afbd99dba8ead5d78ea7884
#
_entry.id   e264db183afbd99dba8ead5d78ea7884
#
_cell.length_a   1.000
_cell.length_b   1.000
_cell.length_c   1.000
_cell.angle_alpha   90.00
_cell.angle_beta   90.00
_cell.angle_gamma   90.00
#
_symmetry.space_group_name_H-M   'P 1'
#
loop_
_entity.id
_entity.type
_entity.pdbx_description
1 polymer ?
#
loop_
_entity_poly.entity_id
_entity_poly.type
_entity_poly.pdbx_seq_one_letter_code
_entity_poly.pdbx_strand_id
1 'polypeptide(L)'
;MARLMTHYDTYAEYKSYTTPTLAPKHVRRFEREVWGPGAYHADMSVLEIGCGTGLVLANLAAKGVHNLVGIDQDPRLGDVVPEPLRSKFKAVDVWTYLENLSPDLAAIDRIIMFDVLEHFAPTDGQQLLDALRVRLAPDGQIHLKVPNASSPWGQQFQYGDLTHRTAYTPESMRQQAIASGLRCRRIYPQKLGSPARQMWERLVHGFLDRTLTAPPEIWEGNFFALLEDAQQN
;
A
#
# COMPACT_ATOMS: atom_id res chain seq x y z
N MET A 1 -19.68 8.84 -31.57
CA MET A 1 -18.72 7.77 -31.29
C MET A 1 -18.95 7.25 -29.88
N ALA A 2 -19.20 5.97 -29.67
CA ALA A 2 -19.27 5.40 -28.33
C ALA A 2 -17.89 5.57 -27.63
N ARG A 3 -17.89 6.05 -26.40
CA ARG A 3 -16.65 6.14 -25.58
C ARG A 3 -16.10 4.73 -25.41
N LEU A 4 -14.83 4.52 -25.74
CA LEU A 4 -14.17 3.24 -25.49
C LEU A 4 -14.12 3.03 -23.96
N MET A 5 -14.64 1.90 -23.48
CA MET A 5 -14.54 1.55 -22.06
C MET A 5 -13.05 1.34 -21.69
N THR A 6 -12.64 1.93 -20.60
CA THR A 6 -11.30 1.72 -20.03
C THR A 6 -11.33 0.55 -19.04
N HIS A 7 -10.16 0.00 -18.70
CA HIS A 7 -10.09 -1.04 -17.68
C HIS A 7 -10.60 -0.57 -16.31
N TYR A 8 -10.52 0.72 -16.01
CA TYR A 8 -11.07 1.31 -14.78
C TYR A 8 -12.61 1.33 -14.75
N ASP A 9 -13.28 1.43 -15.91
CA ASP A 9 -14.76 1.43 -15.98
C ASP A 9 -15.34 0.08 -15.52
N THR A 10 -14.59 -1.02 -15.70
CA THR A 10 -14.98 -2.39 -15.32
C THR A 10 -14.30 -2.87 -14.02
N TYR A 11 -13.49 -2.02 -13.38
CA TYR A 11 -12.63 -2.42 -12.26
C TYR A 11 -13.42 -2.95 -11.07
N ALA A 12 -14.54 -2.32 -10.72
CA ALA A 12 -15.37 -2.75 -9.61
C ALA A 12 -16.03 -4.13 -9.83
N GLU A 13 -16.44 -4.44 -11.08
CA GLU A 13 -16.96 -5.77 -11.42
C GLU A 13 -15.85 -6.81 -11.28
N TYR A 14 -14.65 -6.51 -11.76
CA TYR A 14 -13.49 -7.38 -11.66
C TYR A 14 -13.11 -7.65 -10.20
N LYS A 15 -13.10 -6.64 -9.33
CA LYS A 15 -12.72 -6.76 -7.90
C LYS A 15 -13.84 -7.35 -7.03
N SER A 16 -15.11 -7.34 -7.48
CA SER A 16 -16.26 -7.90 -6.76
C SER A 16 -16.33 -7.44 -5.28
N TYR A 17 -16.34 -6.14 -5.06
CA TYR A 17 -16.25 -5.53 -3.74
C TYR A 17 -17.35 -5.99 -2.78
N THR A 18 -16.95 -6.38 -1.58
CA THR A 18 -17.85 -6.72 -0.48
C THR A 18 -17.38 -6.04 0.80
N THR A 19 -18.32 -5.68 1.68
CA THR A 19 -17.97 -5.10 2.98
C THR A 19 -17.08 -6.06 3.77
N PRO A 20 -15.88 -5.61 4.19
CA PRO A 20 -14.95 -6.48 4.89
C PRO A 20 -15.40 -6.79 6.31
N THR A 21 -15.12 -7.99 6.76
CA THR A 21 -15.27 -8.39 8.15
C THR A 21 -13.91 -8.58 8.80
N LEU A 22 -13.74 -8.12 10.04
CA LEU A 22 -12.51 -8.30 10.82
C LEU A 22 -12.42 -9.73 11.37
N ALA A 23 -12.19 -10.71 10.50
CA ALA A 23 -11.89 -12.06 10.96
C ALA A 23 -10.55 -12.11 11.70
N PRO A 24 -10.36 -13.00 12.71
CA PRO A 24 -9.12 -13.11 13.50
C PRO A 24 -7.86 -13.29 12.65
N LYS A 25 -7.97 -13.94 11.48
CA LYS A 25 -6.86 -14.09 10.52
C LYS A 25 -6.41 -12.74 9.93
N HIS A 26 -7.37 -11.84 9.66
CA HIS A 26 -7.09 -10.50 9.10
C HIS A 26 -6.41 -9.62 10.15
N VAL A 27 -6.91 -9.64 11.38
CA VAL A 27 -6.33 -8.89 12.50
C VAL A 27 -4.89 -9.33 12.78
N ARG A 28 -4.63 -10.66 12.88
CA ARG A 28 -3.26 -11.16 13.10
C ARG A 28 -2.31 -10.83 11.95
N ARG A 29 -2.83 -10.86 10.72
CA ARG A 29 -2.03 -10.49 9.55
C ARG A 29 -1.70 -9.00 9.56
N PHE A 30 -2.69 -8.14 9.81
CA PHE A 30 -2.50 -6.70 9.94
C PHE A 30 -1.49 -6.35 11.04
N GLU A 31 -1.58 -7.00 12.20
CA GLU A 31 -0.64 -6.84 13.31
C GLU A 31 0.80 -7.13 12.89
N ARG A 32 1.01 -8.25 12.22
CA ARG A 32 2.34 -8.72 11.81
C ARG A 32 2.93 -7.93 10.64
N GLU A 33 2.09 -7.53 9.69
CA GLU A 33 2.52 -6.99 8.40
C GLU A 33 2.43 -5.47 8.32
N VAL A 34 1.58 -4.84 9.12
CA VAL A 34 1.32 -3.40 9.07
C VAL A 34 1.62 -2.73 10.40
N TRP A 35 0.87 -3.10 11.45
CA TRP A 35 0.91 -2.42 12.73
C TRP A 35 2.30 -2.43 13.38
N GLY A 36 2.86 -3.62 13.58
CA GLY A 36 4.18 -3.78 14.19
C GLY A 36 5.31 -3.16 13.37
N PRO A 37 5.49 -3.54 12.08
CA PRO A 37 6.56 -3.00 11.25
C PRO A 37 6.51 -1.47 11.08
N GLY A 38 5.31 -0.89 10.93
CA GLY A 38 5.10 0.55 10.78
C GLY A 38 5.10 1.31 12.11
N ALA A 39 5.27 0.62 13.25
CA ALA A 39 5.26 1.20 14.60
C ALA A 39 4.05 2.13 14.84
N TYR A 40 2.85 1.65 14.47
CA TYR A 40 1.63 2.42 14.66
C TYR A 40 1.22 2.50 16.14
N HIS A 41 0.59 3.60 16.52
CA HIS A 41 -0.09 3.76 17.81
C HIS A 41 -1.38 4.59 17.67
N ALA A 42 -2.24 4.56 18.68
CA ALA A 42 -3.60 5.09 18.61
C ALA A 42 -3.68 6.60 18.34
N ASP A 43 -2.70 7.36 18.82
CA ASP A 43 -2.69 8.83 18.74
C ASP A 43 -2.24 9.37 17.37
N MET A 44 -1.82 8.47 16.46
CA MET A 44 -1.32 8.86 15.15
C MET A 44 -2.42 9.38 14.23
N SER A 45 -2.05 10.34 13.37
CA SER A 45 -2.81 10.72 12.20
C SER A 45 -2.45 9.81 11.01
N VAL A 46 -3.46 9.21 10.40
CA VAL A 46 -3.26 8.23 9.32
C VAL A 46 -4.10 8.58 8.10
N LEU A 47 -3.46 8.64 6.94
CA LEU A 47 -4.10 8.74 5.63
C LEU A 47 -3.89 7.43 4.87
N GLU A 48 -4.97 6.79 4.44
CA GLU A 48 -4.93 5.65 3.52
C GLU A 48 -5.38 6.10 2.13
N ILE A 49 -4.50 5.98 1.14
CA ILE A 49 -4.77 6.27 -0.27
C ILE A 49 -5.06 4.96 -0.98
N GLY A 50 -6.17 4.91 -1.73
CA GLY A 50 -6.66 3.67 -2.33
C GLY A 50 -7.21 2.72 -1.27
N CYS A 51 -8.00 3.22 -0.32
CA CYS A 51 -8.47 2.45 0.83
C CYS A 51 -9.44 1.31 0.47
N GLY A 52 -9.94 1.28 -0.77
CA GLY A 52 -10.83 0.25 -1.26
C GLY A 52 -12.03 0.04 -0.34
N THR A 53 -12.25 -1.20 0.06
CA THR A 53 -13.37 -1.57 0.94
C THR A 53 -13.20 -1.15 2.41
N GLY A 54 -12.08 -0.49 2.77
CA GLY A 54 -11.83 -0.01 4.13
C GLY A 54 -11.34 -1.07 5.12
N LEU A 55 -10.76 -2.18 4.66
CA LEU A 55 -10.27 -3.24 5.56
C LEU A 55 -9.12 -2.75 6.46
N VAL A 56 -8.19 -1.95 5.94
CA VAL A 56 -7.08 -1.40 6.72
C VAL A 56 -7.61 -0.33 7.67
N LEU A 57 -8.50 0.55 7.21
CA LEU A 57 -9.21 1.51 8.06
C LEU A 57 -9.89 0.83 9.25
N ALA A 58 -10.60 -0.29 9.00
CA ALA A 58 -11.28 -1.04 10.05
C ALA A 58 -10.32 -1.64 11.09
N ASN A 59 -9.16 -2.14 10.65
CA ASN A 59 -8.13 -2.63 11.56
C ASN A 59 -7.50 -1.49 12.39
N LEU A 60 -7.22 -0.34 11.78
CA LEU A 60 -6.69 0.85 12.47
C LEU A 60 -7.69 1.37 13.51
N ALA A 61 -8.96 1.52 13.15
CA ALA A 61 -10.01 1.94 14.07
C ALA A 61 -10.18 0.97 15.24
N ALA A 62 -10.13 -0.35 14.98
CA ALA A 62 -10.17 -1.38 16.03
C ALA A 62 -8.96 -1.33 16.99
N LYS A 63 -7.85 -0.72 16.57
CA LYS A 63 -6.65 -0.45 17.39
C LYS A 63 -6.72 0.92 18.09
N GLY A 64 -7.82 1.65 17.97
CA GLY A 64 -8.03 2.94 18.63
C GLY A 64 -7.49 4.15 17.86
N VAL A 65 -7.09 4.00 16.60
CA VAL A 65 -6.70 5.15 15.78
C VAL A 65 -7.96 5.93 15.40
N HIS A 66 -8.07 7.16 15.88
CA HIS A 66 -9.25 8.02 15.68
C HIS A 66 -9.03 9.08 14.60
N ASN A 67 -7.80 9.60 14.46
CA ASN A 67 -7.43 10.56 13.42
C ASN A 67 -7.08 9.81 12.13
N LEU A 68 -8.10 9.42 11.39
CA LEU A 68 -8.04 8.46 10.29
C LEU A 68 -8.85 8.96 9.11
N VAL A 69 -8.25 8.98 7.92
CA VAL A 69 -8.91 9.30 6.66
C VAL A 69 -8.52 8.24 5.62
N GLY A 70 -9.51 7.72 4.91
CA GLY A 70 -9.31 6.88 3.73
C GLY A 70 -9.87 7.56 2.50
N ILE A 71 -9.10 7.56 1.43
CA ILE A 71 -9.55 8.07 0.13
C ILE A 71 -9.51 6.97 -0.92
N ASP A 72 -10.46 7.00 -1.83
CA ASP A 72 -10.48 6.19 -3.05
C ASP A 72 -11.21 6.93 -4.16
N GLN A 73 -10.79 6.73 -5.40
CA GLN A 73 -11.43 7.38 -6.55
C GLN A 73 -12.79 6.77 -6.93
N ASP A 74 -13.10 5.55 -6.48
CA ASP A 74 -14.35 4.88 -6.80
C ASP A 74 -15.47 5.23 -5.79
N PRO A 75 -16.46 6.06 -6.18
CA PRO A 75 -17.52 6.47 -5.27
C PRO A 75 -18.42 5.31 -4.79
N ARG A 76 -18.47 4.19 -5.53
CA ARG A 76 -19.27 3.01 -5.17
C ARG A 76 -18.78 2.35 -3.87
N LEU A 77 -17.53 2.58 -3.49
CA LEU A 77 -16.96 2.07 -2.25
C LEU A 77 -17.57 2.70 -0.99
N GLY A 78 -18.18 3.88 -1.11
CA GLY A 78 -18.87 4.52 0.02
C GLY A 78 -19.95 3.65 0.66
N ASP A 79 -20.63 2.81 -0.13
CA ASP A 79 -21.64 1.87 0.36
C ASP A 79 -21.03 0.56 0.88
N VAL A 80 -19.79 0.25 0.46
CA VAL A 80 -19.08 -0.99 0.80
C VAL A 80 -18.24 -0.83 2.06
N VAL A 81 -17.68 0.36 2.31
CA VAL A 81 -16.94 0.66 3.54
C VAL A 81 -17.84 0.43 4.76
N PRO A 82 -17.33 -0.23 5.84
CA PRO A 82 -18.12 -0.47 7.05
C PRO A 82 -18.79 0.80 7.58
N GLU A 83 -20.05 0.72 7.93
CA GLU A 83 -20.91 1.85 8.29
C GLU A 83 -20.26 2.80 9.33
N PRO A 84 -19.62 2.33 10.41
CA PRO A 84 -18.97 3.21 11.39
C PRO A 84 -17.78 4.02 10.83
N LEU A 85 -17.25 3.63 9.64
CA LEU A 85 -16.10 4.26 9.01
C LEU A 85 -16.46 5.13 7.80
N ARG A 86 -17.72 5.18 7.40
CA ARG A 86 -18.16 5.98 6.25
C ARG A 86 -17.83 7.46 6.38
N SER A 87 -17.86 8.00 7.59
CA SER A 87 -17.45 9.39 7.86
C SER A 87 -15.94 9.64 7.69
N LYS A 88 -15.13 8.58 7.68
CA LYS A 88 -13.68 8.61 7.46
C LYS A 88 -13.31 8.39 5.99
N PHE A 89 -14.25 7.91 5.18
CA PHE A 89 -14.07 7.67 3.76
C PHE A 89 -14.40 8.92 2.93
N LYS A 90 -13.58 9.20 1.91
CA LYS A 90 -13.84 10.24 0.91
C LYS A 90 -13.67 9.66 -0.49
N ALA A 91 -14.71 9.76 -1.30
CA ALA A 91 -14.68 9.38 -2.71
C ALA A 91 -14.02 10.51 -3.52
N VAL A 92 -12.71 10.46 -3.67
CA VAL A 92 -11.91 11.48 -4.35
C VAL A 92 -10.60 10.89 -4.84
N ASP A 93 -10.11 11.35 -6.00
CA ASP A 93 -8.77 11.01 -6.45
C ASP A 93 -7.69 11.71 -5.61
N VAL A 94 -6.49 11.15 -5.60
CA VAL A 94 -5.41 11.60 -4.72
C VAL A 94 -4.95 13.03 -5.02
N TRP A 95 -4.93 13.42 -6.31
CA TRP A 95 -4.47 14.76 -6.68
C TRP A 95 -5.43 15.84 -6.21
N THR A 96 -6.72 15.65 -6.50
CA THR A 96 -7.79 16.53 -6.01
C THR A 96 -7.79 16.61 -4.48
N TYR A 97 -7.54 15.49 -3.80
CA TYR A 97 -7.45 15.47 -2.34
C TYR A 97 -6.27 16.31 -1.83
N LEU A 98 -5.08 16.14 -2.42
CA LEU A 98 -3.87 16.86 -2.01
C LEU A 98 -3.94 18.37 -2.32
N GLU A 99 -4.56 18.77 -3.43
CA GLU A 99 -4.78 20.17 -3.80
C GLU A 99 -5.70 20.90 -2.81
N ASN A 100 -6.69 20.20 -2.25
CA ASN A 100 -7.66 20.74 -1.30
C ASN A 100 -7.24 20.58 0.17
N LEU A 101 -6.10 19.96 0.44
CA LEU A 101 -5.52 19.94 1.77
C LEU A 101 -5.00 21.34 2.11
N SER A 102 -5.55 21.94 3.18
CA SER A 102 -4.99 23.18 3.71
C SER A 102 -3.50 23.00 4.03
N PRO A 103 -2.63 23.97 3.69
CA PRO A 103 -1.22 23.95 4.09
C PRO A 103 -1.02 23.81 5.60
N ASP A 104 -1.99 24.30 6.38
CA ASP A 104 -2.00 24.26 7.85
C ASP A 104 -2.56 22.96 8.43
N LEU A 105 -3.06 22.03 7.58
CA LEU A 105 -3.47 20.71 8.07
C LEU A 105 -2.24 19.93 8.52
N ALA A 106 -2.34 19.50 9.76
CA ALA A 106 -1.34 18.81 10.52
C ALA A 106 -0.60 17.76 9.69
N ALA A 107 0.69 17.73 9.90
CA ALA A 107 1.58 16.72 9.38
C ALA A 107 1.04 15.30 9.69
N ILE A 108 1.15 14.39 8.73
CA ILE A 108 0.58 13.04 8.79
C ILE A 108 1.65 12.06 9.29
N ASP A 109 1.33 11.31 10.35
CA ASP A 109 2.27 10.34 10.92
C ASP A 109 2.46 9.12 10.03
N ARG A 110 1.39 8.64 9.40
CA ARG A 110 1.46 7.48 8.50
C ARG A 110 0.59 7.70 7.27
N ILE A 111 1.21 7.56 6.11
CA ILE A 111 0.52 7.50 4.82
C ILE A 111 0.60 6.07 4.32
N ILE A 112 -0.53 5.45 4.02
CA ILE A 112 -0.63 4.08 3.55
C ILE A 112 -1.04 4.08 2.09
N MET A 113 -0.30 3.32 1.26
CA MET A 113 -0.67 3.04 -0.13
C MET A 113 -0.41 1.56 -0.42
N PHE A 114 -1.44 0.73 -0.37
CA PHE A 114 -1.34 -0.70 -0.66
C PHE A 114 -2.00 -1.01 -1.99
N ASP A 115 -1.22 -1.54 -2.92
CA ASP A 115 -1.63 -1.85 -4.30
C ASP A 115 -2.14 -0.58 -5.02
N VAL A 116 -1.37 0.50 -4.94
CA VAL A 116 -1.70 1.82 -5.50
C VAL A 116 -0.59 2.36 -6.39
N LEU A 117 0.66 2.35 -5.90
CA LEU A 117 1.77 3.04 -6.57
C LEU A 117 2.09 2.42 -7.95
N GLU A 118 1.86 1.13 -8.14
CA GLU A 118 2.02 0.42 -9.41
C GLU A 118 1.08 0.88 -10.51
N HIS A 119 -0.02 1.55 -10.17
CA HIS A 119 -0.96 2.12 -11.14
C HIS A 119 -0.47 3.44 -11.76
N PHE A 120 0.56 4.06 -11.20
CA PHE A 120 1.17 5.28 -11.73
C PHE A 120 2.33 4.97 -12.68
N ALA A 121 2.55 5.82 -13.70
CA ALA A 121 3.81 5.81 -14.42
C ALA A 121 4.95 6.24 -13.48
N PRO A 122 6.21 5.87 -13.74
CA PRO A 122 7.32 6.16 -12.82
C PRO A 122 7.44 7.63 -12.43
N THR A 123 7.25 8.53 -13.41
CA THR A 123 7.29 10.00 -13.19
C THR A 123 6.11 10.49 -12.35
N ASP A 124 4.90 9.96 -12.61
CA ASP A 124 3.69 10.34 -11.85
C ASP A 124 3.79 9.82 -10.42
N GLY A 125 4.33 8.60 -10.25
CA GLY A 125 4.61 8.02 -8.94
C GLY A 125 5.66 8.82 -8.15
N GLN A 126 6.69 9.35 -8.82
CA GLN A 126 7.65 10.26 -8.21
C GLN A 126 6.97 11.54 -7.72
N GLN A 127 6.20 12.21 -8.59
CA GLN A 127 5.47 13.43 -8.23
C GLN A 127 4.52 13.20 -7.05
N LEU A 128 3.85 12.04 -7.01
CA LEU A 128 3.00 11.67 -5.88
C LEU A 128 3.79 11.55 -4.59
N LEU A 129 4.91 10.82 -4.61
CA LEU A 129 5.76 10.66 -3.42
C LEU A 129 6.36 11.99 -2.97
N ASP A 130 6.76 12.88 -3.88
CA ASP A 130 7.21 14.24 -3.58
C ASP A 130 6.13 15.06 -2.87
N ALA A 131 4.88 15.02 -3.38
CA ALA A 131 3.75 15.70 -2.79
C ALA A 131 3.36 15.14 -1.41
N LEU A 132 3.53 13.84 -1.20
CA LEU A 132 3.26 13.20 0.08
C LEU A 132 4.36 13.45 1.11
N ARG A 133 5.63 13.49 0.68
CA ARG A 133 6.78 13.75 1.56
C ARG A 133 6.62 15.04 2.35
N VAL A 134 6.18 16.13 1.70
CA VAL A 134 6.00 17.43 2.36
C VAL A 134 4.81 17.46 3.34
N ARG A 135 4.02 16.39 3.40
CA ARG A 135 2.89 16.22 4.32
C ARG A 135 3.21 15.33 5.51
N LEU A 136 4.41 14.73 5.54
CA LEU A 136 4.80 13.89 6.66
C LEU A 136 5.07 14.73 7.91
N ALA A 137 4.62 14.21 9.04
CA ALA A 137 5.02 14.67 10.36
C ALA A 137 6.52 14.43 10.57
N PRO A 138 7.17 15.07 11.55
CA PRO A 138 8.44 14.59 12.08
C PRO A 138 8.31 13.09 12.42
N ASP A 139 9.26 12.25 11.94
CA ASP A 139 9.22 10.78 12.06
C ASP A 139 8.05 10.11 11.31
N GLY A 140 7.36 10.86 10.45
CA GLY A 140 6.30 10.35 9.60
C GLY A 140 6.81 9.37 8.53
N GLN A 141 5.98 8.41 8.14
CA GLN A 141 6.36 7.37 7.19
C GLN A 141 5.28 7.15 6.13
N ILE A 142 5.72 6.83 4.90
CA ILE A 142 4.87 6.27 3.85
C ILE A 142 5.04 4.76 3.88
N HIS A 143 3.94 4.06 4.07
CA HIS A 143 3.89 2.60 4.12
C HIS A 143 3.28 2.06 2.84
N LEU A 144 4.11 1.49 1.99
CA LEU A 144 3.75 0.98 0.67
C LEU A 144 3.62 -0.54 0.68
N LYS A 145 2.77 -1.06 -0.20
CA LYS A 145 2.77 -2.45 -0.64
C LYS A 145 2.57 -2.48 -2.15
N VAL A 146 3.39 -3.26 -2.86
CA VAL A 146 3.33 -3.41 -4.32
C VAL A 146 3.65 -4.87 -4.71
N PRO A 147 3.24 -5.32 -5.92
CA PRO A 147 3.72 -6.55 -6.51
C PRO A 147 5.25 -6.55 -6.67
N ASN A 148 5.86 -7.71 -6.44
CA ASN A 148 7.31 -7.89 -6.55
C ASN A 148 7.69 -8.39 -7.94
N ALA A 149 8.10 -7.51 -8.83
CA ALA A 149 8.47 -7.86 -10.19
C ALA A 149 9.77 -8.67 -10.29
N SER A 150 10.63 -8.69 -9.27
CA SER A 150 11.84 -9.53 -9.23
C SER A 150 11.56 -10.98 -8.84
N SER A 151 10.39 -11.25 -8.23
CA SER A 151 9.98 -12.60 -7.86
C SER A 151 9.22 -13.28 -9.00
N PRO A 152 9.50 -14.55 -9.32
CA PRO A 152 8.67 -15.31 -10.26
C PRO A 152 7.22 -15.45 -9.78
N TRP A 153 6.98 -15.43 -8.46
CA TRP A 153 5.64 -15.49 -7.85
C TRP A 153 4.92 -14.13 -7.85
N GLY A 154 5.63 -13.04 -8.12
CA GLY A 154 5.07 -11.69 -8.23
C GLY A 154 4.45 -11.40 -9.58
N GLN A 155 4.85 -12.11 -10.63
CA GLN A 155 4.39 -11.87 -12.00
C GLN A 155 2.86 -11.97 -12.12
N GLN A 156 2.24 -12.94 -11.45
CA GLN A 156 0.77 -13.09 -11.45
C GLN A 156 0.03 -11.90 -10.83
N PHE A 157 0.64 -11.19 -9.87
CA PHE A 157 0.06 -9.99 -9.26
C PHE A 157 0.33 -8.76 -10.14
N GLN A 158 1.54 -8.66 -10.71
CA GLN A 158 1.91 -7.55 -11.57
C GLN A 158 1.11 -7.52 -12.87
N TYR A 159 1.01 -8.64 -13.56
CA TYR A 159 0.36 -8.75 -14.87
C TYR A 159 -1.08 -9.27 -14.80
N GLY A 160 -1.57 -9.62 -13.63
CA GLY A 160 -2.96 -10.02 -13.40
C GLY A 160 -3.95 -8.86 -13.38
N ASP A 161 -3.45 -7.63 -13.31
CA ASP A 161 -4.23 -6.40 -13.37
C ASP A 161 -3.70 -5.51 -14.49
N LEU A 162 -4.53 -5.26 -15.52
CA LEU A 162 -4.16 -4.49 -16.71
C LEU A 162 -4.05 -2.98 -16.46
N THR A 163 -4.39 -2.52 -15.27
CA THR A 163 -4.23 -1.12 -14.88
C THR A 163 -2.86 -0.82 -14.28
N HIS A 164 -2.02 -1.83 -14.04
CA HIS A 164 -0.64 -1.65 -13.57
C HIS A 164 0.24 -1.06 -14.69
N ARG A 165 0.92 0.02 -14.38
CA ARG A 165 1.78 0.77 -15.29
C ARG A 165 3.27 0.63 -14.97
N THR A 166 3.60 0.38 -13.70
CA THR A 166 4.99 0.26 -13.23
C THR A 166 5.20 -1.04 -12.46
N ALA A 167 6.24 -1.76 -12.83
CA ALA A 167 6.67 -2.97 -12.15
C ALA A 167 7.80 -2.62 -11.16
N TYR A 168 7.53 -2.82 -9.86
CA TYR A 168 8.49 -2.53 -8.80
C TYR A 168 9.25 -3.76 -8.36
N THR A 169 10.56 -3.59 -8.15
CA THR A 169 11.42 -4.50 -7.40
C THR A 169 11.89 -3.80 -6.13
N PRO A 170 12.44 -4.50 -5.12
CA PRO A 170 13.07 -3.84 -3.97
C PRO A 170 14.07 -2.77 -4.36
N GLU A 171 14.88 -3.01 -5.40
CA GLU A 171 15.88 -2.08 -5.91
C GLU A 171 15.26 -0.84 -6.55
N SER A 172 14.31 -1.01 -7.48
CA SER A 172 13.63 0.12 -8.12
C SER A 172 12.79 0.94 -7.13
N MET A 173 12.28 0.31 -6.06
CA MET A 173 11.61 1.04 -4.98
C MET A 173 12.59 1.95 -4.21
N ARG A 174 13.80 1.48 -3.93
CA ARG A 174 14.85 2.32 -3.33
C ARG A 174 15.24 3.49 -4.24
N GLN A 175 15.39 3.22 -5.54
CA GLN A 175 15.67 4.24 -6.54
C GLN A 175 14.55 5.29 -6.59
N GLN A 176 13.30 4.85 -6.60
CA GLN A 176 12.12 5.73 -6.58
C GLN A 176 12.09 6.60 -5.32
N ALA A 177 12.36 6.01 -4.15
CA ALA A 177 12.43 6.73 -2.89
C ALA A 177 13.51 7.85 -2.94
N ILE A 178 14.71 7.52 -3.37
CA ILE A 178 15.82 8.49 -3.50
C ILE A 178 15.44 9.64 -4.45
N ALA A 179 14.83 9.31 -5.61
CA ALA A 179 14.39 10.30 -6.59
C ALA A 179 13.35 11.28 -6.03
N SER A 180 12.58 10.84 -5.01
CA SER A 180 11.54 11.62 -4.32
C SER A 180 12.04 12.25 -2.99
N GLY A 181 13.35 12.32 -2.74
CA GLY A 181 13.88 12.89 -1.51
C GLY A 181 13.53 12.08 -0.24
N LEU A 182 13.14 10.83 -0.43
CA LEU A 182 12.84 9.88 0.64
C LEU A 182 13.98 8.90 0.82
N ARG A 183 14.09 8.29 1.98
CA ARG A 183 14.92 7.11 2.21
C ARG A 183 14.05 5.88 2.50
N CYS A 184 14.47 4.76 1.98
CA CYS A 184 13.82 3.50 2.26
C CYS A 184 14.36 2.91 3.56
N ARG A 185 13.61 3.06 4.65
CA ARG A 185 13.97 2.56 5.98
C ARG A 185 13.99 1.04 6.04
N ARG A 186 12.99 0.42 5.41
CA ARG A 186 12.82 -1.04 5.44
C ARG A 186 12.03 -1.52 4.23
N ILE A 187 12.47 -2.65 3.66
CA ILE A 187 11.68 -3.45 2.74
C ILE A 187 11.52 -4.85 3.34
N TYR A 188 10.32 -5.43 3.23
CA TYR A 188 10.05 -6.75 3.78
C TYR A 188 8.91 -7.45 3.04
N PRO A 189 8.92 -8.81 3.03
CA PRO A 189 7.96 -9.60 2.26
C PRO A 189 6.55 -9.58 2.85
N GLN A 190 5.55 -9.70 1.98
CA GLN A 190 4.20 -10.08 2.37
C GLN A 190 4.11 -11.60 2.52
N LYS A 191 3.90 -12.09 3.74
CA LYS A 191 3.81 -13.54 4.01
C LYS A 191 2.37 -14.04 3.91
N LEU A 192 2.11 -14.83 2.88
CA LEU A 192 0.82 -15.47 2.63
C LEU A 192 0.82 -16.94 3.10
N GLY A 193 -0.37 -17.51 3.22
CA GLY A 193 -0.54 -18.94 3.55
C GLY A 193 -0.40 -19.26 5.04
N SER A 194 -0.49 -20.57 5.34
CA SER A 194 -0.35 -21.12 6.69
C SER A 194 1.12 -21.13 7.14
N PRO A 195 1.39 -21.20 8.46
CA PRO A 195 2.76 -21.33 8.97
C PRO A 195 3.52 -22.53 8.38
N ALA A 196 2.84 -23.64 8.19
CA ALA A 196 3.45 -24.84 7.57
C ALA A 196 3.86 -24.58 6.12
N ARG A 197 2.98 -23.90 5.34
CA ARG A 197 3.30 -23.53 3.96
C ARG A 197 4.48 -22.55 3.90
N GLN A 198 4.49 -21.54 4.76
CA GLN A 198 5.61 -20.58 4.86
C GLN A 198 6.93 -21.25 5.24
N MET A 199 6.87 -22.32 6.04
CA MET A 199 8.07 -23.13 6.36
C MET A 199 8.61 -23.84 5.12
N TRP A 200 7.74 -24.50 4.35
CA TRP A 200 8.14 -25.16 3.11
C TRP A 200 8.67 -24.18 2.06
N GLU A 201 7.99 -23.06 1.85
CA GLU A 201 8.47 -22.00 0.97
C GLU A 201 9.87 -21.52 1.38
N ARG A 202 10.12 -21.32 2.67
CA ARG A 202 11.44 -20.93 3.17
C ARG A 202 12.53 -21.99 2.88
N LEU A 203 12.21 -23.27 2.96
CA LEU A 203 13.17 -24.35 2.62
C LEU A 203 13.48 -24.34 1.12
N VAL A 204 12.45 -24.19 0.28
CA VAL A 204 12.61 -24.11 -1.18
C VAL A 204 13.41 -22.87 -1.57
N HIS A 205 13.07 -21.71 -1.06
CA HIS A 205 13.78 -20.47 -1.33
C HIS A 205 15.23 -20.54 -0.86
N GLY A 206 15.49 -21.08 0.33
CA GLY A 206 16.86 -21.28 0.83
C GLY A 206 17.70 -22.26 0.00
N PHE A 207 17.08 -23.23 -0.65
CA PHE A 207 17.76 -24.07 -1.64
C PHE A 207 18.05 -23.28 -2.92
N LEU A 208 17.08 -22.54 -3.43
CA LEU A 208 17.23 -21.71 -4.63
C LEU A 208 18.29 -20.61 -4.44
N ASP A 209 18.34 -19.97 -3.26
CA ASP A 209 19.38 -18.98 -2.91
C ASP A 209 20.81 -19.53 -3.05
N ARG A 210 20.98 -20.83 -2.80
CA ARG A 210 22.30 -21.49 -2.91
C ARG A 210 22.64 -21.94 -4.32
N THR A 211 21.63 -22.12 -5.17
CA THR A 211 21.79 -22.71 -6.51
C THR A 211 21.76 -21.69 -7.63
N LEU A 212 21.05 -20.57 -7.43
CA LEU A 212 20.94 -19.50 -8.42
C LEU A 212 22.10 -18.52 -8.29
N THR A 213 22.60 -18.06 -9.43
CA THR A 213 23.68 -17.04 -9.49
C THR A 213 23.18 -15.68 -9.00
N ALA A 214 21.91 -15.35 -9.25
CA ALA A 214 21.30 -14.06 -8.89
C ALA A 214 19.85 -14.29 -8.38
N PRO A 215 19.69 -14.79 -7.15
CA PRO A 215 18.36 -14.94 -6.55
C PRO A 215 17.75 -13.55 -6.27
N PRO A 216 16.41 -13.43 -6.25
CA PRO A 216 15.76 -12.19 -5.85
C PRO A 216 15.99 -11.90 -4.36
N GLU A 217 16.08 -10.65 -3.98
CA GLU A 217 16.20 -10.23 -2.55
C GLU A 217 14.99 -10.72 -1.71
N ILE A 218 13.81 -10.72 -2.32
CA ILE A 218 12.56 -11.18 -1.73
C ILE A 218 11.89 -12.16 -2.70
N TRP A 219 11.58 -13.36 -2.22
CA TRP A 219 10.92 -14.39 -3.01
C TRP A 219 9.40 -14.24 -3.07
N GLU A 220 8.79 -13.61 -2.07
CA GLU A 220 7.35 -13.45 -2.00
C GLU A 220 6.81 -12.57 -3.13
N GLY A 221 5.55 -12.81 -3.52
CA GLY A 221 4.92 -12.17 -4.67
C GLY A 221 4.63 -10.68 -4.50
N ASN A 222 4.57 -10.19 -3.26
CA ASN A 222 4.46 -8.78 -2.92
C ASN A 222 5.46 -8.44 -1.82
N PHE A 223 5.83 -7.16 -1.75
CA PHE A 223 6.62 -6.64 -0.64
C PHE A 223 6.02 -5.33 -0.10
N PHE A 224 6.35 -5.05 1.14
CA PHE A 224 6.12 -3.77 1.79
C PHE A 224 7.39 -2.92 1.77
N ALA A 225 7.22 -1.59 1.71
CA ALA A 225 8.29 -0.63 1.89
C ALA A 225 7.87 0.46 2.88
N LEU A 226 8.74 0.79 3.82
CA LEU A 226 8.61 1.94 4.71
C LEU A 226 9.57 3.02 4.23
N LEU A 227 9.01 4.15 3.81
CA LEU A 227 9.76 5.31 3.35
C LEU A 227 9.60 6.43 4.36
N GLU A 228 10.67 7.21 4.57
CA GLU A 228 10.68 8.37 5.46
C GLU A 228 11.46 9.52 4.80
N ASP A 229 11.24 10.75 5.23
CA ASP A 229 11.94 11.90 4.67
C ASP A 229 13.46 11.76 4.91
N ALA A 230 14.25 11.85 3.84
CA ALA A 230 15.71 11.73 3.93
C ALA A 230 16.38 12.86 4.71
N GLN A 231 15.69 13.99 4.90
CA GLN A 231 16.19 15.17 5.60
C GLN A 231 15.85 15.18 7.11
N GLN A 232 14.96 14.29 7.53
CA GLN A 232 14.60 14.13 8.95
C GLN A 232 15.49 13.05 9.57
N ASN A 233 16.41 13.46 10.43
CA ASN A 233 17.25 12.59 11.26
C ASN A 233 16.91 12.80 12.72
#